data_dbdf4eb537ac4725c7e53c0b8416a6ec
#
_entry.id   dbdf4eb537ac4725c7e53c0b8416a6ec
#
_cell.length_a   1.000
_cell.length_b   1.000
_cell.length_c   1.000
_cell.angle_alpha   90.00
_cell.angle_beta   90.00
_cell.angle_gamma   90.00
#
_symmetry.space_group_name_H-M   'P 1'
#
loop_
_entity.id
_entity.type
_entity.pdbx_description
1 polymer ?
#
loop_
_entity_poly.entity_id
_entity_poly.type
_entity_poly.pdbx_seq_one_letter_code
_entity_poly.pdbx_strand_id
1 'polypeptide(L)'
;MTLKELGIGQKGIILSVGGSGALRQHFLDMGLIRGAEVTVVKYAPMGDPIELKIHGYELTIRLDDAEKIEVKEIKSEEKEKERRNKVKRSAHPGYGEGGKYHKKETENPLKDDETLTFALVGNQNCGKTTLFNQLTGASQHVGNFPGVTVDRKDGVIKGYKNTLITDLPGIYSMSPYSSEEIVTREFLLNEKPKGIINIVDATNMERNLYLTMQLMELDMPMVVALNMMDELRENGGSVHVNEMEEFLGVPVVPISAAKGEGIEELVKHAVHVAKYQESPQKQDFCADTESGIHRGLHAVTHLIDDHAQ
;
A
#
# COMPACT_ATOMS: atom_id res chain seq x y z
N MET A 1 -23.17 23.12 -11.98
CA MET A 1 -22.51 23.72 -13.15
C MET A 1 -22.02 22.62 -14.07
N THR A 2 -21.78 22.91 -15.34
CA THR A 2 -21.23 21.94 -16.28
C THR A 2 -19.69 21.97 -16.24
N LEU A 3 -19.07 20.90 -16.74
CA LEU A 3 -17.61 20.81 -16.83
C LEU A 3 -17.00 21.91 -17.73
N LYS A 4 -17.77 22.37 -18.75
CA LYS A 4 -17.41 23.48 -19.64
C LYS A 4 -17.25 24.81 -18.89
N GLU A 5 -18.00 25.01 -17.80
CA GLU A 5 -17.99 26.24 -17.01
C GLU A 5 -16.85 26.27 -15.97
N LEU A 6 -16.11 25.17 -15.83
CA LEU A 6 -14.99 25.09 -14.93
C LEU A 6 -13.76 25.77 -15.55
N GLY A 7 -13.16 26.71 -14.85
CA GLY A 7 -11.98 27.47 -15.32
C GLY A 7 -10.67 26.66 -15.24
N ILE A 8 -9.64 27.15 -15.95
CA ILE A 8 -8.29 26.56 -15.91
C ILE A 8 -7.78 26.55 -14.47
N GLY A 9 -7.25 25.40 -14.04
CA GLY A 9 -6.75 25.15 -12.68
C GLY A 9 -7.83 24.89 -11.64
N GLN A 10 -9.11 25.05 -11.99
CA GLN A 10 -10.21 24.73 -11.08
C GLN A 10 -10.46 23.23 -11.05
N LYS A 11 -10.90 22.77 -9.88
CA LYS A 11 -11.23 21.38 -9.61
C LYS A 11 -12.72 21.20 -9.38
N GLY A 12 -13.25 20.10 -9.89
CA GLY A 12 -14.64 19.72 -9.68
C GLY A 12 -14.82 18.24 -9.41
N ILE A 13 -15.91 17.88 -8.71
CA ILE A 13 -16.35 16.49 -8.58
C ILE A 13 -17.48 16.28 -9.58
N ILE A 14 -17.39 15.23 -10.38
CA ILE A 14 -18.43 14.84 -11.33
C ILE A 14 -19.67 14.39 -10.57
N LEU A 15 -20.80 15.06 -10.79
CA LEU A 15 -22.09 14.73 -10.19
C LEU A 15 -22.89 13.77 -11.08
N SER A 16 -22.91 14.07 -12.38
CA SER A 16 -23.62 13.25 -13.35
C SER A 16 -22.93 13.32 -14.72
N VAL A 17 -23.04 12.23 -15.47
CA VAL A 17 -22.54 12.12 -16.85
C VAL A 17 -23.76 11.93 -17.75
N GLY A 18 -24.01 12.94 -18.57
CA GLY A 18 -25.09 12.93 -19.55
C GLY A 18 -24.74 12.16 -20.83
N GLY A 19 -25.53 12.37 -21.87
CA GLY A 19 -25.44 11.62 -23.10
C GLY A 19 -26.22 10.31 -23.05
N SER A 20 -26.34 9.63 -24.18
CA SER A 20 -27.04 8.36 -24.31
C SER A 20 -26.26 7.38 -25.19
N GLY A 21 -26.46 6.10 -25.00
CA GLY A 21 -25.85 5.05 -25.83
C GLY A 21 -24.33 5.08 -25.82
N ALA A 22 -23.72 5.00 -27.01
CA ALA A 22 -22.28 4.91 -27.21
C ALA A 22 -21.49 6.10 -26.66
N LEU A 23 -22.04 7.30 -26.69
CA LEU A 23 -21.35 8.50 -26.19
C LEU A 23 -21.19 8.46 -24.67
N ARG A 24 -22.23 8.08 -23.94
CA ARG A 24 -22.16 7.93 -22.49
C ARG A 24 -21.20 6.84 -22.10
N GLN A 25 -21.21 5.70 -22.81
CA GLN A 25 -20.28 4.61 -22.56
C GLN A 25 -18.84 5.07 -22.77
N HIS A 26 -18.58 5.84 -23.83
CA HIS A 26 -17.27 6.42 -24.10
C HIS A 26 -16.75 7.30 -22.96
N PHE A 27 -17.61 8.13 -22.37
CA PHE A 27 -17.23 8.94 -21.20
C PHE A 27 -16.87 8.07 -19.99
N LEU A 28 -17.65 7.03 -19.74
CA LEU A 28 -17.39 6.10 -18.64
C LEU A 28 -16.06 5.33 -18.86
N ASP A 29 -15.81 4.89 -20.09
CA ASP A 29 -14.56 4.20 -20.46
C ASP A 29 -13.33 5.10 -20.33
N MET A 30 -13.49 6.43 -20.51
CA MET A 30 -12.46 7.42 -20.22
C MET A 30 -12.34 7.77 -18.73
N GLY A 31 -13.05 7.08 -17.84
CA GLY A 31 -13.01 7.31 -16.40
C GLY A 31 -13.80 8.55 -15.93
N LEU A 32 -14.60 9.18 -16.78
CA LEU A 32 -15.51 10.26 -16.40
C LEU A 32 -16.72 9.67 -15.68
N ILE A 33 -16.54 9.29 -14.43
CA ILE A 33 -17.57 8.64 -13.60
C ILE A 33 -18.03 9.56 -12.47
N ARG A 34 -19.22 9.31 -11.96
CA ARG A 34 -19.77 10.05 -10.81
C ARG A 34 -18.84 9.91 -9.60
N GLY A 35 -18.50 11.03 -8.97
CA GLY A 35 -17.60 11.10 -7.81
C GLY A 35 -16.12 11.30 -8.18
N ALA A 36 -15.74 11.16 -9.44
CA ALA A 36 -14.37 11.42 -9.87
C ALA A 36 -14.02 12.90 -9.76
N GLU A 37 -12.81 13.19 -9.29
CA GLU A 37 -12.24 14.55 -9.26
C GLU A 37 -11.61 14.84 -10.61
N VAL A 38 -11.98 15.97 -11.21
CA VAL A 38 -11.47 16.45 -12.47
C VAL A 38 -10.88 17.84 -12.30
N THR A 39 -9.75 18.12 -12.99
CA THR A 39 -9.11 19.44 -13.02
C THR A 39 -8.99 19.88 -14.47
N VAL A 40 -9.38 21.11 -14.79
CA VAL A 40 -9.15 21.70 -16.12
C VAL A 40 -7.69 22.14 -16.19
N VAL A 41 -6.92 21.57 -17.13
CA VAL A 41 -5.50 21.88 -17.30
C VAL A 41 -5.31 23.06 -18.22
N LYS A 42 -5.88 22.99 -19.42
CA LYS A 42 -5.82 24.07 -20.43
C LYS A 42 -6.88 23.89 -21.51
N TYR A 43 -7.04 24.93 -22.32
CA TYR A 43 -7.82 24.86 -23.55
C TYR A 43 -6.86 24.82 -24.75
N ALA A 44 -7.26 24.13 -25.81
CA ALA A 44 -6.55 24.23 -27.09
C ALA A 44 -6.47 25.69 -27.60
N PRO A 45 -5.50 26.02 -28.46
CA PRO A 45 -5.29 27.40 -28.93
C PRO A 45 -6.53 28.09 -29.51
N MET A 46 -7.48 27.34 -30.06
CA MET A 46 -8.76 27.84 -30.57
C MET A 46 -9.93 27.68 -29.58
N GLY A 47 -9.65 27.29 -28.33
CA GLY A 47 -10.64 27.14 -27.26
C GLY A 47 -11.27 25.75 -27.16
N ASP A 48 -11.20 24.92 -28.18
CA ASP A 48 -11.72 23.53 -28.23
C ASP A 48 -10.67 22.61 -28.86
N PRO A 49 -10.39 21.42 -28.29
CA PRO A 49 -10.94 20.83 -27.07
C PRO A 49 -10.35 21.36 -25.75
N ILE A 50 -10.94 20.98 -24.64
CA ILE A 50 -10.39 21.19 -23.31
C ILE A 50 -9.56 19.98 -22.88
N GLU A 51 -8.46 20.23 -22.18
CA GLU A 51 -7.61 19.21 -21.58
C GLU A 51 -7.89 19.14 -20.08
N LEU A 52 -8.14 17.92 -19.61
CA LEU A 52 -8.55 17.61 -18.24
C LEU A 52 -7.55 16.65 -17.62
N LYS A 53 -7.32 16.79 -16.34
CA LYS A 53 -6.61 15.79 -15.53
C LYS A 53 -7.60 15.07 -14.65
N ILE A 54 -7.62 13.73 -14.74
CA ILE A 54 -8.50 12.84 -14.00
C ILE A 54 -7.73 11.55 -13.67
N HIS A 55 -7.90 11.00 -12.46
CA HIS A 55 -7.23 9.77 -12.01
C HIS A 55 -5.70 9.72 -12.28
N GLY A 56 -5.03 10.89 -12.33
CA GLY A 56 -3.58 10.97 -12.56
C GLY A 56 -3.13 10.99 -14.03
N TYR A 57 -4.03 10.90 -15.00
CA TYR A 57 -3.73 11.06 -16.43
C TYR A 57 -4.47 12.25 -17.05
N GLU A 58 -4.01 12.69 -18.22
CA GLU A 58 -4.59 13.78 -18.97
C GLU A 58 -5.42 13.23 -20.13
N LEU A 59 -6.62 13.79 -20.29
CA LEU A 59 -7.51 13.49 -21.41
C LEU A 59 -8.04 14.77 -22.03
N THR A 60 -8.40 14.71 -23.29
CA THR A 60 -9.03 15.82 -24.02
C THR A 60 -10.47 15.51 -24.37
N ILE A 61 -11.35 16.49 -24.16
CA ILE A 61 -12.78 16.37 -24.46
C ILE A 61 -13.25 17.63 -25.19
N ARG A 62 -14.18 17.48 -26.12
CA ARG A 62 -14.78 18.62 -26.80
C ARG A 62 -15.69 19.42 -25.89
N LEU A 63 -15.79 20.72 -26.09
CA LEU A 63 -16.65 21.61 -25.29
C LEU A 63 -18.12 21.19 -25.29
N ASP A 64 -18.63 20.72 -26.44
CA ASP A 64 -20.00 20.23 -26.58
C ASP A 64 -20.26 18.97 -25.74
N ASP A 65 -19.23 18.18 -25.50
CA ASP A 65 -19.28 16.98 -24.65
C ASP A 65 -19.08 17.33 -23.19
N ALA A 66 -18.21 18.29 -22.87
CA ALA A 66 -18.03 18.83 -21.52
C ALA A 66 -19.31 19.48 -20.97
N GLU A 67 -20.17 20.03 -21.84
CA GLU A 67 -21.46 20.59 -21.45
C GLU A 67 -22.47 19.54 -20.93
N LYS A 68 -22.27 18.28 -21.30
CA LYS A 68 -23.11 17.14 -20.87
C LYS A 68 -22.71 16.56 -19.52
N ILE A 69 -21.60 17.03 -18.93
CA ILE A 69 -21.06 16.51 -17.67
C ILE A 69 -21.28 17.57 -16.59
N GLU A 70 -22.07 17.21 -15.59
CA GLU A 70 -22.29 18.08 -14.44
C GLU A 70 -21.22 17.89 -13.37
N VAL A 71 -20.71 19.02 -12.89
CA VAL A 71 -19.68 19.02 -11.85
C VAL A 71 -20.04 19.97 -10.72
N LYS A 72 -19.54 19.66 -9.53
CA LYS A 72 -19.54 20.56 -8.37
C LYS A 72 -18.13 21.10 -8.17
N GLU A 73 -17.96 22.41 -8.31
CA GLU A 73 -16.67 23.05 -8.08
C GLU A 73 -16.19 22.80 -6.64
N ILE A 74 -14.92 22.48 -6.50
CA ILE A 74 -14.23 22.34 -5.22
C ILE A 74 -13.38 23.57 -5.01
N LYS A 75 -13.77 24.47 -4.12
CA LYS A 75 -12.92 25.58 -3.70
C LYS A 75 -11.77 25.02 -2.86
N SER A 76 -10.53 25.28 -3.30
CA SER A 76 -9.30 24.77 -2.69
C SER A 76 -9.17 25.09 -1.19
N GLU A 77 -9.76 26.18 -0.73
CA GLU A 77 -9.73 26.59 0.68
C GLU A 77 -10.58 25.72 1.62
N GLU A 78 -11.65 25.11 1.13
CA GLU A 78 -12.52 24.25 1.97
C GLU A 78 -11.90 22.86 2.22
N LYS A 79 -11.22 22.29 1.21
CA LYS A 79 -10.51 21.00 1.40
C LYS A 79 -9.30 21.11 2.33
N GLU A 80 -8.56 22.22 2.30
CA GLU A 80 -7.46 22.42 3.24
C GLU A 80 -7.95 22.63 4.68
N LYS A 81 -9.08 23.32 4.88
CA LYS A 81 -9.69 23.50 6.21
C LYS A 81 -10.31 22.20 6.73
N GLU A 82 -10.99 21.43 5.90
CA GLU A 82 -11.52 20.10 6.30
C GLU A 82 -10.42 19.09 6.58
N ARG A 83 -9.34 19.06 5.78
CA ARG A 83 -8.17 18.22 6.07
C ARG A 83 -7.45 18.65 7.35
N ARG A 84 -7.27 19.95 7.59
CA ARG A 84 -6.65 20.46 8.83
C ARG A 84 -7.49 20.19 10.09
N ASN A 85 -8.83 20.13 9.96
CA ASN A 85 -9.72 19.86 11.11
C ASN A 85 -9.94 18.36 11.37
N LYS A 86 -9.71 17.46 10.40
CA LYS A 86 -9.87 16.00 10.60
C LYS A 86 -8.59 15.30 11.05
N VAL A 87 -7.43 15.89 10.86
CA VAL A 87 -6.17 15.27 11.27
C VAL A 87 -5.86 15.68 12.71
N LYS A 88 -6.43 14.98 13.68
CA LYS A 88 -5.74 14.79 14.96
C LYS A 88 -4.50 13.96 14.60
N ARG A 89 -3.36 14.63 14.50
CA ARG A 89 -2.06 13.94 14.42
C ARG A 89 -1.92 13.12 15.69
N SER A 90 -2.30 11.86 15.65
CA SER A 90 -1.88 10.90 16.65
C SER A 90 -0.37 10.74 16.49
N ALA A 91 0.36 10.82 17.58
CA ALA A 91 1.77 10.46 17.56
C ALA A 91 1.89 9.01 17.10
N HIS A 92 2.96 8.69 16.33
CA HIS A 92 3.32 7.31 16.02
C HIS A 92 3.32 6.50 17.32
N PRO A 93 2.64 5.33 17.38
CA PRO A 93 2.65 4.51 18.58
C PRO A 93 4.10 4.18 18.92
N GLY A 94 4.54 4.56 20.10
CA GLY A 94 5.91 4.32 20.56
C GLY A 94 6.21 2.82 20.57
N TYR A 95 7.45 2.46 20.27
CA TYR A 95 7.94 1.09 20.36
C TYR A 95 7.71 0.52 21.77
N GLY A 96 7.04 -0.64 21.86
CA GLY A 96 6.88 -1.38 23.12
C GLY A 96 5.89 -0.81 24.14
N GLU A 97 5.21 0.28 23.85
CA GLU A 97 4.25 0.91 24.78
C GLU A 97 2.83 0.47 24.50
N GLY A 98 2.49 -0.80 24.44
CA GLY A 98 1.10 -1.27 24.40
C GLY A 98 0.21 -0.43 23.48
N GLY A 99 0.76 0.03 22.37
CA GLY A 99 0.06 0.86 21.41
C GLY A 99 -1.10 0.11 20.79
N LYS A 100 -1.93 0.81 20.04
CA LYS A 100 -3.13 0.28 19.40
C LYS A 100 -2.87 -0.98 18.56
N TYR A 101 -1.62 -1.17 18.10
CA TYR A 101 -1.18 -2.27 17.23
C TYR A 101 -0.45 -3.39 17.96
N HIS A 102 -0.09 -3.20 19.24
CA HIS A 102 0.63 -4.18 20.06
C HIS A 102 -0.28 -4.63 21.21
N LYS A 103 -1.22 -5.53 20.94
CA LYS A 103 -2.14 -6.04 21.96
C LYS A 103 -1.46 -7.14 22.78
N LYS A 104 -1.11 -6.84 24.04
CA LYS A 104 -0.51 -7.79 24.98
C LYS A 104 -1.33 -9.06 25.20
N GLU A 105 -2.63 -9.02 24.94
CA GLU A 105 -3.55 -10.15 25.15
C GLU A 105 -3.36 -11.26 24.08
N THR A 106 -2.81 -10.92 22.91
CA THR A 106 -2.56 -11.86 21.80
C THR A 106 -1.10 -12.27 21.67
N GLU A 107 -0.22 -11.75 22.53
CA GLU A 107 1.20 -12.05 22.52
C GLU A 107 1.47 -13.52 22.87
N ASN A 108 2.31 -14.18 22.06
CA ASN A 108 2.86 -15.49 22.32
C ASN A 108 4.39 -15.43 22.19
N PRO A 109 5.08 -14.84 23.20
CA PRO A 109 6.49 -14.50 23.08
C PRO A 109 7.36 -15.75 22.89
N LEU A 110 8.27 -15.69 21.91
CA LEU A 110 9.30 -16.69 21.69
C LEU A 110 10.35 -16.63 22.78
N LYS A 111 11.05 -17.74 23.00
CA LYS A 111 12.16 -17.82 23.96
C LYS A 111 13.30 -16.88 23.56
N ASP A 112 14.04 -16.36 24.55
CA ASP A 112 15.13 -15.40 24.30
C ASP A 112 16.31 -15.95 23.50
N ASP A 113 16.50 -17.26 23.49
CA ASP A 113 17.54 -18.01 22.76
C ASP A 113 17.10 -18.43 21.35
N GLU A 114 15.83 -18.24 21.00
CA GLU A 114 15.29 -18.63 19.69
C GLU A 114 15.77 -17.67 18.60
N THR A 115 16.22 -18.22 17.47
CA THR A 115 16.61 -17.42 16.30
C THR A 115 15.38 -16.84 15.62
N LEU A 116 15.34 -15.53 15.48
CA LEU A 116 14.29 -14.83 14.75
C LEU A 116 14.59 -14.87 13.25
N THR A 117 13.74 -15.54 12.49
CA THR A 117 13.86 -15.64 11.03
C THR A 117 12.91 -14.67 10.35
N PHE A 118 13.43 -13.92 9.38
CA PHE A 118 12.68 -12.91 8.63
C PHE A 118 12.67 -13.21 7.14
N ALA A 119 11.54 -12.98 6.50
CA ALA A 119 11.43 -12.89 5.05
C ALA A 119 11.34 -11.43 4.62
N LEU A 120 12.22 -10.99 3.73
CA LEU A 120 12.11 -9.69 3.07
C LEU A 120 11.32 -9.85 1.77
N VAL A 121 10.13 -9.28 1.71
CA VAL A 121 9.17 -9.43 0.62
C VAL A 121 8.80 -8.07 0.04
N GLY A 122 8.62 -7.98 -1.25
CA GLY A 122 8.16 -6.75 -1.92
C GLY A 122 8.20 -6.86 -3.42
N ASN A 123 7.65 -5.86 -4.07
CA ASN A 123 7.59 -5.79 -5.53
C ASN A 123 9.01 -5.67 -6.14
N GLN A 124 9.11 -5.90 -7.45
CA GLN A 124 10.33 -5.58 -8.17
C GLN A 124 10.58 -4.06 -8.11
N ASN A 125 11.85 -3.68 -7.98
CA ASN A 125 12.32 -2.30 -7.93
C ASN A 125 11.84 -1.45 -6.72
N CYS A 126 11.19 -2.02 -5.71
CA CYS A 126 10.82 -1.30 -4.48
C CYS A 126 12.00 -0.99 -3.54
N GLY A 127 13.24 -1.33 -3.91
CA GLY A 127 14.45 -1.10 -3.11
C GLY A 127 14.81 -2.25 -2.16
N LYS A 128 14.29 -3.46 -2.38
CA LYS A 128 14.48 -4.64 -1.53
C LYS A 128 15.96 -4.99 -1.32
N THR A 129 16.74 -5.11 -2.39
CA THR A 129 18.18 -5.42 -2.31
C THR A 129 18.96 -4.31 -1.59
N THR A 130 18.58 -3.06 -1.78
CA THR A 130 19.20 -1.93 -1.06
C THR A 130 18.93 -2.04 0.45
N LEU A 131 17.69 -2.31 0.83
CA LEU A 131 17.32 -2.51 2.24
C LEU A 131 18.04 -3.71 2.82
N PHE A 132 18.09 -4.85 2.12
CA PHE A 132 18.81 -6.05 2.56
C PHE A 132 20.28 -5.75 2.86
N ASN A 133 20.96 -5.01 1.99
CA ASN A 133 22.36 -4.61 2.19
C ASN A 133 22.52 -3.67 3.39
N GLN A 134 21.58 -2.77 3.63
CA GLN A 134 21.59 -1.90 4.81
C GLN A 134 21.43 -2.71 6.10
N LEU A 135 20.52 -3.68 6.10
CA LEU A 135 20.24 -4.53 7.26
C LEU A 135 21.39 -5.48 7.61
N THR A 136 22.01 -6.10 6.60
CA THR A 136 22.97 -7.20 6.81
C THR A 136 24.45 -6.76 6.68
N GLY A 137 24.73 -5.74 5.87
CA GLY A 137 26.11 -5.34 5.58
C GLY A 137 26.89 -6.42 4.83
N ALA A 138 28.09 -6.74 5.32
CA ALA A 138 28.98 -7.73 4.71
C ALA A 138 28.65 -9.19 5.08
N SER A 139 27.74 -9.42 6.03
CA SER A 139 27.40 -10.76 6.54
C SER A 139 26.30 -11.39 5.72
N GLN A 140 26.59 -11.70 4.46
CA GLN A 140 25.63 -12.28 3.52
C GLN A 140 26.13 -13.64 3.03
N HIS A 141 25.20 -14.58 2.87
CA HIS A 141 25.42 -15.85 2.20
C HIS A 141 24.55 -15.90 0.94
N VAL A 142 25.16 -16.23 -0.20
CA VAL A 142 24.47 -16.31 -1.48
C VAL A 142 24.43 -17.73 -1.96
N GLY A 143 23.28 -18.21 -2.38
CA GLY A 143 23.04 -19.53 -2.94
C GLY A 143 21.84 -19.49 -3.85
N ASN A 144 21.27 -20.64 -4.18
CA ASN A 144 20.02 -20.75 -4.91
C ASN A 144 18.95 -21.40 -4.03
N PHE A 145 17.68 -21.09 -4.30
CA PHE A 145 16.60 -21.83 -3.71
C PHE A 145 16.61 -23.30 -4.21
N PRO A 146 16.28 -24.28 -3.35
CA PRO A 146 16.30 -25.68 -3.74
C PRO A 146 15.45 -25.98 -4.97
N GLY A 147 16.05 -26.64 -5.96
CA GLY A 147 15.34 -27.11 -7.16
C GLY A 147 15.04 -26.08 -8.25
N VAL A 148 15.50 -24.83 -8.08
CA VAL A 148 15.27 -23.73 -9.04
C VAL A 148 16.55 -22.90 -9.23
N THR A 149 16.60 -22.12 -10.31
CA THR A 149 17.72 -21.20 -10.63
C THR A 149 17.53 -19.80 -10.08
N VAL A 150 16.74 -19.68 -9.01
CA VAL A 150 16.43 -18.39 -8.37
C VAL A 150 17.41 -18.16 -7.22
N ASP A 151 18.03 -16.99 -7.20
CA ASP A 151 19.03 -16.61 -6.19
C ASP A 151 18.39 -16.51 -4.79
N ARG A 152 19.06 -17.08 -3.80
CA ARG A 152 18.76 -16.96 -2.37
C ARG A 152 19.87 -16.17 -1.69
N LYS A 153 19.50 -15.16 -0.92
CA LYS A 153 20.43 -14.39 -0.10
C LYS A 153 19.95 -14.39 1.34
N ASP A 154 20.82 -14.90 2.19
CA ASP A 154 20.58 -14.93 3.63
C ASP A 154 21.59 -14.02 4.33
N GLY A 155 21.20 -13.41 5.44
CA GLY A 155 22.09 -12.56 6.22
C GLY A 155 21.65 -12.41 7.67
N VAL A 156 22.55 -11.93 8.52
CA VAL A 156 22.28 -11.58 9.91
C VAL A 156 22.05 -10.09 10.03
N ILE A 157 21.01 -9.68 10.73
CA ILE A 157 20.72 -8.24 10.93
C ILE A 157 21.79 -7.63 11.85
N LYS A 158 22.36 -6.51 11.43
CA LYS A 158 23.38 -5.76 12.20
C LYS A 158 22.87 -5.45 13.61
N GLY A 159 23.69 -5.73 14.60
CA GLY A 159 23.35 -5.50 16.02
C GLY A 159 22.50 -6.59 16.66
N TYR A 160 21.96 -7.55 15.91
CA TYR A 160 21.08 -8.61 16.39
C TYR A 160 21.61 -9.99 15.99
N LYS A 161 22.43 -10.61 16.84
CA LYS A 161 23.15 -11.85 16.52
C LYS A 161 22.22 -13.06 16.27
N ASN A 162 21.08 -13.12 16.93
CA ASN A 162 20.12 -14.23 16.83
C ASN A 162 19.03 -13.92 15.79
N THR A 163 19.40 -13.35 14.66
CA THR A 163 18.47 -13.05 13.57
C THR A 163 18.99 -13.62 12.27
N LEU A 164 18.09 -14.07 11.43
CA LEU A 164 18.36 -14.47 10.05
C LEU A 164 17.34 -13.82 9.14
N ILE A 165 17.77 -13.07 8.13
CA ILE A 165 16.89 -12.50 7.13
C ILE A 165 17.19 -13.09 5.75
N THR A 166 16.15 -13.50 5.04
CA THR A 166 16.21 -14.01 3.67
C THR A 166 15.62 -13.00 2.70
N ASP A 167 16.40 -12.58 1.70
CA ASP A 167 15.93 -11.76 0.59
C ASP A 167 15.18 -12.64 -0.41
N LEU A 168 13.86 -12.46 -0.51
CA LEU A 168 13.03 -13.20 -1.47
C LEU A 168 12.96 -12.49 -2.82
N PRO A 169 12.71 -13.21 -3.90
CA PRO A 169 12.50 -12.62 -5.21
C PRO A 169 11.44 -11.52 -5.20
N GLY A 170 11.59 -10.52 -6.08
CA GLY A 170 10.58 -9.47 -6.25
C GLY A 170 9.35 -10.02 -6.96
N ILE A 171 8.20 -9.92 -6.33
CA ILE A 171 6.92 -10.43 -6.85
C ILE A 171 5.85 -9.36 -6.79
N TYR A 172 4.83 -9.49 -7.60
CA TYR A 172 3.66 -8.58 -7.58
C TYR A 172 2.44 -9.19 -6.91
N SER A 173 2.38 -10.51 -6.82
CA SER A 173 1.31 -11.24 -6.17
C SER A 173 1.80 -12.59 -5.64
N MET A 174 1.01 -13.21 -4.78
CA MET A 174 1.23 -14.57 -4.28
C MET A 174 0.68 -15.64 -5.23
N SER A 175 0.25 -15.27 -6.43
CA SER A 175 -0.25 -16.20 -7.45
C SER A 175 0.90 -16.98 -8.07
N PRO A 176 0.79 -18.30 -8.24
CA PRO A 176 1.90 -19.16 -8.65
C PRO A 176 2.08 -19.21 -10.18
N TYR A 177 2.34 -18.05 -10.81
CA TYR A 177 2.53 -17.97 -12.28
C TYR A 177 4.00 -17.96 -12.69
N SER A 178 4.87 -17.28 -11.94
CA SER A 178 6.30 -17.23 -12.21
C SER A 178 7.09 -18.10 -11.22
N SER A 179 8.33 -18.45 -11.57
CA SER A 179 9.25 -19.17 -10.67
C SER A 179 9.51 -18.41 -9.37
N GLU A 180 9.60 -17.09 -9.46
CA GLU A 180 9.83 -16.19 -8.35
C GLU A 180 8.64 -16.17 -7.38
N GLU A 181 7.42 -16.14 -7.90
CA GLU A 181 6.19 -16.18 -7.12
C GLU A 181 6.01 -17.53 -6.43
N ILE A 182 6.29 -18.64 -7.14
CA ILE A 182 6.26 -19.99 -6.57
C ILE A 182 7.26 -20.11 -5.43
N VAL A 183 8.51 -19.70 -5.64
CA VAL A 183 9.58 -19.77 -4.63
C VAL A 183 9.22 -18.94 -3.39
N THR A 184 8.76 -17.71 -3.58
CA THR A 184 8.37 -16.85 -2.46
C THR A 184 7.22 -17.45 -1.66
N ARG A 185 6.19 -17.95 -2.36
CA ARG A 185 5.05 -18.60 -1.72
C ARG A 185 5.45 -19.86 -0.94
N GLU A 186 6.23 -20.75 -1.56
CA GLU A 186 6.70 -21.97 -0.90
C GLU A 186 7.57 -21.65 0.31
N PHE A 187 8.45 -20.65 0.21
CA PHE A 187 9.26 -20.23 1.35
C PHE A 187 8.39 -19.77 2.52
N LEU A 188 7.42 -18.90 2.29
CA LEU A 188 6.55 -18.39 3.34
C LEU A 188 5.70 -19.49 3.98
N LEU A 189 5.16 -20.42 3.19
CA LEU A 189 4.28 -21.47 3.70
C LEU A 189 5.03 -22.64 4.37
N ASN A 190 6.22 -22.99 3.86
CA ASN A 190 6.98 -24.16 4.33
C ASN A 190 8.01 -23.80 5.41
N GLU A 191 8.82 -22.75 5.18
CA GLU A 191 9.86 -22.32 6.13
C GLU A 191 9.29 -21.54 7.31
N LYS A 192 8.10 -20.94 7.13
CA LYS A 192 7.34 -20.19 8.15
C LYS A 192 8.25 -19.24 8.96
N PRO A 193 8.79 -18.19 8.32
CA PRO A 193 9.63 -17.22 9.01
C PRO A 193 8.86 -16.61 10.20
N LYS A 194 9.58 -16.22 11.25
CA LYS A 194 9.00 -15.66 12.47
C LYS A 194 8.47 -14.24 12.27
N GLY A 195 8.86 -13.60 11.17
CA GLY A 195 8.35 -12.29 10.79
C GLY A 195 8.55 -11.99 9.30
N ILE A 196 7.70 -11.15 8.75
CA ILE A 196 7.78 -10.62 7.40
C ILE A 196 8.15 -9.14 7.47
N ILE A 197 9.17 -8.72 6.72
CA ILE A 197 9.42 -7.32 6.41
C ILE A 197 8.92 -7.09 4.99
N ASN A 198 7.75 -6.46 4.86
CA ASN A 198 7.17 -6.14 3.57
C ASN A 198 7.60 -4.75 3.14
N ILE A 199 8.39 -4.64 2.07
CA ILE A 199 8.84 -3.36 1.54
C ILE A 199 7.87 -2.84 0.48
N VAL A 200 7.41 -1.61 0.67
CA VAL A 200 6.43 -0.91 -0.17
C VAL A 200 7.07 0.36 -0.71
N ASP A 201 6.97 0.58 -1.99
CA ASP A 201 7.40 1.81 -2.65
C ASP A 201 6.35 2.90 -2.42
N ALA A 202 6.74 3.95 -1.69
CA ALA A 202 5.87 5.09 -1.36
C ALA A 202 5.45 5.92 -2.58
N THR A 203 6.21 5.83 -3.68
CA THR A 203 5.89 6.56 -4.93
C THR A 203 4.88 5.80 -5.79
N ASN A 204 4.66 4.49 -5.51
CA ASN A 204 3.76 3.62 -6.26
C ASN A 204 2.98 2.68 -5.32
N MET A 205 2.33 3.24 -4.30
CA MET A 205 1.69 2.48 -3.22
C MET A 205 0.58 1.55 -3.70
N GLU A 206 -0.30 2.00 -4.59
CA GLU A 206 -1.46 1.21 -5.03
C GLU A 206 -1.06 -0.17 -5.54
N ARG A 207 -0.03 -0.21 -6.37
CA ARG A 207 0.49 -1.47 -6.92
C ARG A 207 1.15 -2.35 -5.87
N ASN A 208 1.84 -1.73 -4.91
CA ASN A 208 2.58 -2.46 -3.87
C ASN A 208 1.65 -3.00 -2.79
N LEU A 209 0.61 -2.26 -2.42
CA LEU A 209 -0.34 -2.65 -1.38
C LEU A 209 -1.15 -3.89 -1.75
N TYR A 210 -1.31 -4.21 -3.03
CA TYR A 210 -1.95 -5.45 -3.45
C TYR A 210 -1.24 -6.69 -2.91
N LEU A 211 0.10 -6.72 -2.99
CA LEU A 211 0.90 -7.79 -2.39
C LEU A 211 0.81 -7.76 -0.85
N THR A 212 0.85 -6.56 -0.26
CA THR A 212 0.73 -6.38 1.20
C THR A 212 -0.55 -7.02 1.74
N MET A 213 -1.69 -6.79 1.09
CA MET A 213 -2.97 -7.39 1.48
C MET A 213 -2.93 -8.92 1.45
N GLN A 214 -2.32 -9.51 0.42
CA GLN A 214 -2.17 -10.96 0.31
C GLN A 214 -1.22 -11.55 1.37
N LEU A 215 -0.18 -10.80 1.76
CA LEU A 215 0.72 -11.22 2.85
C LEU A 215 0.01 -11.18 4.21
N MET A 216 -0.88 -10.22 4.42
CA MET A 216 -1.69 -10.13 5.65
C MET A 216 -2.63 -11.33 5.83
N GLU A 217 -3.12 -11.92 4.72
CA GLU A 217 -3.96 -13.13 4.76
C GLU A 217 -3.21 -14.37 5.27
N LEU A 218 -1.88 -14.36 5.29
CA LEU A 218 -1.07 -15.45 5.84
C LEU A 218 -1.07 -15.48 7.37
N ASP A 219 -1.61 -14.47 8.02
CA ASP A 219 -1.69 -14.34 9.49
C ASP A 219 -0.31 -14.47 10.20
N MET A 220 0.75 -14.03 9.49
CA MET A 220 2.14 -14.06 9.98
C MET A 220 2.53 -12.70 10.54
N PRO A 221 3.37 -12.65 11.60
CA PRO A 221 3.93 -11.40 12.11
C PRO A 221 4.54 -10.57 10.98
N MET A 222 4.13 -9.30 10.83
CA MET A 222 4.55 -8.48 9.71
C MET A 222 4.78 -7.02 10.11
N VAL A 223 5.75 -6.38 9.46
CA VAL A 223 5.98 -4.94 9.48
C VAL A 223 6.08 -4.43 8.04
N VAL A 224 5.51 -3.27 7.77
CA VAL A 224 5.62 -2.59 6.47
C VAL A 224 6.76 -1.58 6.50
N ALA A 225 7.73 -1.75 5.63
CA ALA A 225 8.79 -0.78 5.36
C ALA A 225 8.37 0.11 4.19
N LEU A 226 7.87 1.31 4.48
CA LEU A 226 7.45 2.28 3.47
C LEU A 226 8.68 3.02 2.94
N ASN A 227 9.23 2.54 1.82
CA ASN A 227 10.50 2.99 1.24
C ASN A 227 10.32 4.12 0.22
N MET A 228 11.42 4.73 -0.21
CA MET A 228 11.47 5.86 -1.15
C MET A 228 10.79 7.13 -0.61
N MET A 229 10.79 7.29 0.71
CA MET A 229 10.22 8.49 1.34
C MET A 229 10.96 9.77 0.99
N ASP A 230 12.22 9.67 0.63
CA ASP A 230 13.01 10.79 0.10
C ASP A 230 12.52 11.24 -1.28
N GLU A 231 12.31 10.31 -2.21
CA GLU A 231 11.77 10.62 -3.54
C GLU A 231 10.34 11.17 -3.46
N LEU A 232 9.51 10.59 -2.58
CA LEU A 232 8.16 11.10 -2.34
C LEU A 232 8.17 12.55 -1.86
N ARG A 233 9.04 12.89 -0.89
CA ARG A 233 9.19 14.26 -0.37
C ARG A 233 9.74 15.22 -1.40
N GLU A 234 10.73 14.81 -2.20
CA GLU A 234 11.29 15.61 -3.29
C GLU A 234 10.25 15.95 -4.35
N ASN A 235 9.30 15.04 -4.59
CA ASN A 235 8.15 15.25 -5.47
C ASN A 235 6.98 15.99 -4.81
N GLY A 236 7.14 16.49 -3.59
CA GLY A 236 6.11 17.24 -2.85
C GLY A 236 4.98 16.37 -2.29
N GLY A 237 5.15 15.05 -2.29
CA GLY A 237 4.19 14.11 -1.72
C GLY A 237 4.35 13.93 -0.20
N SER A 238 3.31 13.42 0.44
CA SER A 238 3.31 13.03 1.85
C SER A 238 2.38 11.85 2.09
N VAL A 239 2.69 11.02 3.08
CA VAL A 239 1.86 9.90 3.52
C VAL A 239 1.46 10.10 4.98
N HIS A 240 0.20 9.82 5.30
CA HIS A 240 -0.31 9.76 6.67
C HIS A 240 0.00 8.38 7.26
N VAL A 241 1.24 8.18 7.72
CA VAL A 241 1.74 6.88 8.19
C VAL A 241 0.85 6.30 9.29
N ASN A 242 0.44 7.11 10.28
CA ASN A 242 -0.42 6.65 11.38
C ASN A 242 -1.82 6.18 10.91
N GLU A 243 -2.39 6.86 9.90
CA GLU A 243 -3.65 6.43 9.30
C GLU A 243 -3.47 5.13 8.51
N MET A 244 -2.33 4.97 7.84
CA MET A 244 -1.99 3.75 7.12
C MET A 244 -1.78 2.57 8.08
N GLU A 245 -1.12 2.77 9.22
CA GLU A 245 -1.01 1.76 10.28
C GLU A 245 -2.37 1.36 10.83
N GLU A 246 -3.22 2.36 11.12
CA GLU A 246 -4.58 2.11 11.60
C GLU A 246 -5.41 1.33 10.58
N PHE A 247 -5.23 1.63 9.30
CA PHE A 247 -5.94 0.98 8.20
C PHE A 247 -5.44 -0.44 7.94
N LEU A 248 -4.13 -0.67 7.97
CA LEU A 248 -3.55 -1.99 7.72
C LEU A 248 -3.53 -2.87 8.97
N GLY A 249 -3.54 -2.29 10.17
CA GLY A 249 -3.45 -3.03 11.43
C GLY A 249 -2.09 -3.69 11.66
N VAL A 250 -1.04 -3.15 11.04
CA VAL A 250 0.37 -3.56 11.20
C VAL A 250 1.26 -2.32 11.30
N PRO A 251 2.42 -2.40 11.98
CA PRO A 251 3.37 -1.29 12.02
C PRO A 251 3.83 -0.89 10.62
N VAL A 252 3.85 0.41 10.34
CA VAL A 252 4.33 1.01 9.08
C VAL A 252 5.47 1.97 9.38
N VAL A 253 6.67 1.63 8.96
CA VAL A 253 7.87 2.44 9.23
C VAL A 253 8.32 3.14 7.95
N PRO A 254 8.29 4.49 7.91
CA PRO A 254 8.78 5.26 6.78
C PRO A 254 10.31 5.22 6.73
N ILE A 255 10.86 4.78 5.59
CA ILE A 255 12.30 4.64 5.39
C ILE A 255 12.78 5.26 4.08
N SER A 256 14.08 5.52 4.02
CA SER A 256 14.84 5.64 2.77
C SER A 256 16.00 4.66 2.82
N ALA A 257 15.85 3.53 2.15
CA ALA A 257 16.91 2.51 2.10
C ALA A 257 18.19 3.06 1.42
N ALA A 258 18.05 3.96 0.46
CA ALA A 258 19.18 4.59 -0.22
C ALA A 258 19.99 5.51 0.71
N LYS A 259 19.31 6.27 1.58
CA LYS A 259 19.94 7.20 2.52
C LYS A 259 20.20 6.57 3.91
N GLY A 260 19.69 5.36 4.17
CA GLY A 260 19.81 4.69 5.47
C GLY A 260 18.91 5.28 6.56
N GLU A 261 17.88 6.05 6.18
CA GLU A 261 16.94 6.68 7.13
C GLU A 261 15.86 5.67 7.57
N GLY A 262 15.50 5.69 8.87
CA GLY A 262 14.42 4.87 9.44
C GLY A 262 14.76 3.38 9.63
N ILE A 263 15.97 2.93 9.25
CA ILE A 263 16.36 1.51 9.28
C ILE A 263 16.39 0.95 10.71
N GLU A 264 16.93 1.71 11.66
CA GLU A 264 17.00 1.27 13.07
C GLU A 264 15.61 1.10 13.68
N GLU A 265 14.69 2.01 13.38
CA GLU A 265 13.29 1.93 13.81
C GLU A 265 12.59 0.73 13.20
N LEU A 266 12.77 0.51 11.90
CA LEU A 266 12.25 -0.67 11.20
C LEU A 266 12.69 -1.98 11.87
N VAL A 267 13.98 -2.10 12.20
CA VAL A 267 14.53 -3.30 12.86
C VAL A 267 13.93 -3.50 14.25
N LYS A 268 13.75 -2.43 15.03
CA LYS A 268 13.13 -2.51 16.36
C LYS A 268 11.69 -3.05 16.26
N HIS A 269 10.89 -2.51 15.34
CA HIS A 269 9.53 -3.00 15.11
C HIS A 269 9.51 -4.43 14.60
N ALA A 270 10.36 -4.79 13.63
CA ALA A 270 10.43 -6.15 13.10
C ALA A 270 10.80 -7.17 14.18
N VAL A 271 11.82 -6.89 14.97
CA VAL A 271 12.25 -7.75 16.08
C VAL A 271 11.15 -7.88 17.14
N HIS A 272 10.46 -6.79 17.48
CA HIS A 272 9.36 -6.81 18.43
C HIS A 272 8.22 -7.71 17.95
N VAL A 273 7.69 -7.44 16.77
CA VAL A 273 6.57 -8.19 16.17
C VAL A 273 6.90 -9.68 16.03
N ALA A 274 8.13 -10.02 15.59
CA ALA A 274 8.57 -11.39 15.48
C ALA A 274 8.78 -12.07 16.86
N LYS A 275 9.33 -11.35 17.83
CA LYS A 275 9.55 -11.89 19.18
C LYS A 275 8.25 -12.20 19.91
N TYR A 276 7.27 -11.32 19.81
CA TYR A 276 5.97 -11.47 20.45
C TYR A 276 4.94 -12.22 19.60
N GLN A 277 5.30 -12.59 18.36
CA GLN A 277 4.44 -13.27 17.38
C GLN A 277 3.11 -12.53 17.16
N GLU A 278 3.22 -11.23 16.96
CA GLU A 278 2.07 -10.36 16.71
C GLU A 278 1.59 -10.51 15.27
N SER A 279 0.43 -11.14 15.09
CA SER A 279 -0.21 -11.26 13.77
C SER A 279 -0.90 -9.96 13.36
N PRO A 280 -1.04 -9.70 12.05
CA PRO A 280 -1.83 -8.60 11.53
C PRO A 280 -3.23 -8.57 12.13
N GLN A 281 -3.72 -7.39 12.47
CA GLN A 281 -5.10 -7.27 12.94
C GLN A 281 -6.04 -7.49 11.76
N LYS A 282 -7.00 -8.41 11.91
CA LYS A 282 -8.06 -8.57 10.92
C LYS A 282 -8.90 -7.29 10.89
N GLN A 283 -8.82 -6.57 9.80
CA GLN A 283 -9.61 -5.37 9.57
C GLN A 283 -10.88 -5.77 8.83
N ASP A 284 -12.01 -5.37 9.37
CA ASP A 284 -13.27 -5.46 8.63
C ASP A 284 -13.38 -4.22 7.71
N PHE A 285 -12.80 -4.30 6.52
CA PHE A 285 -12.89 -3.25 5.50
C PHE A 285 -14.33 -3.02 5.02
N CYS A 286 -15.27 -3.84 5.46
CA CYS A 286 -16.67 -3.79 5.06
C CYS A 286 -17.54 -2.97 6.00
N ALA A 287 -17.10 -2.69 7.22
CA ALA A 287 -17.92 -2.09 8.27
C ALA A 287 -18.44 -0.67 7.94
N ASP A 288 -17.70 0.09 7.11
CA ASP A 288 -17.98 1.49 6.81
C ASP A 288 -18.50 1.76 5.38
N THR A 289 -18.76 0.74 4.57
CA THR A 289 -19.23 0.95 3.21
C THR A 289 -20.73 0.69 3.05
N GLU A 290 -21.50 1.74 2.79
CA GLU A 290 -22.93 1.69 2.45
C GLU A 290 -23.23 0.98 1.10
N SER A 291 -22.20 0.47 0.40
CA SER A 291 -22.34 -0.18 -0.90
C SER A 291 -23.05 -1.54 -0.78
N GLY A 292 -24.17 -1.71 -1.51
CA GLY A 292 -24.90 -2.98 -1.57
C GLY A 292 -24.07 -4.16 -2.08
N ILE A 293 -23.07 -3.91 -2.94
CA ILE A 293 -22.15 -4.91 -3.46
C ILE A 293 -21.23 -5.42 -2.34
N HIS A 294 -20.72 -4.54 -1.49
CA HIS A 294 -19.87 -4.88 -0.36
C HIS A 294 -20.61 -5.76 0.66
N ARG A 295 -21.84 -5.39 1.00
CA ARG A 295 -22.70 -6.20 1.87
C ARG A 295 -23.02 -7.58 1.28
N GLY A 296 -23.18 -7.65 -0.03
CA GLY A 296 -23.39 -8.92 -0.75
C GLY A 296 -22.14 -9.82 -0.69
N LEU A 297 -20.96 -9.29 -0.92
CA LEU A 297 -19.69 -10.02 -0.82
C LEU A 297 -19.42 -10.50 0.61
N HIS A 298 -19.64 -9.65 1.61
CA HIS A 298 -19.52 -10.01 3.01
C HIS A 298 -20.47 -11.14 3.41
N ALA A 299 -21.71 -11.09 2.98
CA ALA A 299 -22.69 -12.16 3.22
C ALA A 299 -22.28 -13.48 2.58
N VAL A 300 -21.70 -13.45 1.36
CA VAL A 300 -21.17 -14.63 0.69
C VAL A 300 -19.97 -15.22 1.42
N THR A 301 -19.05 -14.37 1.91
CA THR A 301 -17.89 -14.83 2.66
C THR A 301 -18.30 -15.51 3.97
N HIS A 302 -19.23 -14.93 4.72
CA HIS A 302 -19.78 -15.55 5.93
C HIS A 302 -20.50 -16.88 5.64
N LEU A 303 -21.27 -16.95 4.54
CA LEU A 303 -21.91 -18.21 4.14
C LEU A 303 -20.90 -19.32 3.79
N ILE A 304 -19.76 -18.95 3.21
CA ILE A 304 -18.68 -19.91 2.89
C ILE A 304 -18.02 -20.38 4.17
N ASP A 305 -17.69 -19.47 5.08
CA ASP A 305 -17.03 -19.77 6.35
C ASP A 305 -17.91 -20.62 7.28
N ASP A 306 -19.21 -20.37 7.31
CA ASP A 306 -20.20 -21.13 8.11
C ASP A 306 -20.46 -22.55 7.59
N HIS A 307 -20.19 -22.81 6.30
CA HIS A 307 -20.42 -24.11 5.65
C HIS A 307 -19.15 -24.90 5.29
N ALA A 308 -17.96 -24.36 5.62
CA ALA A 308 -16.66 -25.02 5.37
C ALA A 308 -16.18 -25.91 6.53
N GLN A 309 -17.08 -26.33 7.43
CA GLN A 309 -16.81 -27.29 8.51
C GLN A 309 -17.08 -28.71 8.08
#